data_000f752e4b952ef15a14c7c23a574598
#
_entry.id   000f752e4b952ef15a14c7c23a574598
#
_cell.length_a   1.000
_cell.length_b   1.000
_cell.length_c   1.000
_cell.angle_alpha   90.00
_cell.angle_beta   90.00
_cell.angle_gamma   90.00
#
_symmetry.space_group_name_H-M   'P 1'
#
loop_
_entity.id
_entity.type
_entity.pdbx_description
1 polymer ?
#
loop_
_entity_poly.entity_id
_entity_poly.type
_entity_poly.pdbx_seq_one_letter_code
_entity_poly.pdbx_strand_id
1 'polypeptide(L)'
;MNFEDFNLSEKTLRAIYEKGFETPTPVQEKVIPILLKKEKNLIVQAKTGTGKTAAFGIPLIELLENKGYVQAIILTPTRELALQVSEEINSLKRKRLKILPIYGGQSIKRQIDHLKRGVDIVVGTPGRILDHLERKTIDLSKVEYFILDEADEMLDMGFIDDVEKILKNTNGEKFFLMFSATIPKRIIDLAKKYIKNYEVIKILDKQLTTNLTEQIYIELNESDKFEALCRIIDVEDDFYGMVFCRTKVEVDTVSSKLIERGYDAEALHGDFSQYQRERVLKKFKEKKINILVATDVAARGIDITGLSHVINYSIPLNPEHYVHRIGRTGRAGKEGIAITFVTPKEYRQLFRIKKFSKAKIKEGKIPSVEQIIKARSEKIKKDILNHNKNIQKVYYNLADELLEHAEPREVVAKLLSTAFKSLNPENYKKVSPTSKAKEVVRLFIAKGKQAGLTKKDLVKFIVEKTNINPKVISDVLVLDKFSFITVPYKEAEIILSIFKKRGRRSLISKAKERN
;
A
#
# COMPACT_ATOMS: atom_id res chain seq x y z
N MET A 1 -5.97 1.55 -30.06
CA MET A 1 -5.64 0.14 -30.38
C MET A 1 -6.68 -0.73 -29.72
N ASN A 2 -7.24 -1.71 -30.44
CA ASN A 2 -8.23 -2.64 -29.89
C ASN A 2 -7.59 -4.03 -29.75
N PHE A 3 -8.25 -4.98 -29.07
CA PHE A 3 -7.70 -6.33 -28.90
C PHE A 3 -7.61 -7.11 -30.21
N GLU A 4 -8.46 -6.79 -31.18
CA GLU A 4 -8.43 -7.36 -32.55
C GLU A 4 -7.12 -7.04 -33.29
N ASP A 5 -6.51 -5.89 -33.01
CA ASP A 5 -5.26 -5.45 -33.65
C ASP A 5 -4.06 -6.34 -33.27
N PHE A 6 -4.20 -7.20 -32.23
CA PHE A 6 -3.13 -8.09 -31.79
C PHE A 6 -3.06 -9.44 -32.53
N ASN A 7 -3.94 -9.69 -33.50
CA ASN A 7 -4.02 -10.97 -34.22
C ASN A 7 -4.20 -12.19 -33.27
N LEU A 8 -5.03 -12.04 -32.25
CA LEU A 8 -5.40 -13.13 -31.34
C LEU A 8 -6.44 -14.05 -31.97
N SER A 9 -6.47 -15.33 -31.57
CA SER A 9 -7.52 -16.25 -32.00
C SER A 9 -8.90 -15.79 -31.50
N GLU A 10 -9.95 -16.11 -32.27
CA GLU A 10 -11.34 -15.79 -31.91
C GLU A 10 -11.69 -16.30 -30.51
N LYS A 11 -11.16 -17.45 -30.11
CA LYS A 11 -11.39 -18.03 -28.78
C LYS A 11 -10.80 -17.16 -27.66
N THR A 12 -9.64 -16.60 -27.89
CA THR A 12 -8.98 -15.69 -26.94
C THR A 12 -9.69 -14.34 -26.88
N LEU A 13 -10.05 -13.77 -28.03
CA LEU A 13 -10.83 -12.52 -28.11
C LEU A 13 -12.17 -12.67 -27.37
N ARG A 14 -12.90 -13.75 -27.62
CA ARG A 14 -14.15 -14.01 -26.91
C ARG A 14 -13.96 -14.08 -25.40
N ALA A 15 -12.88 -14.73 -24.90
CA ALA A 15 -12.59 -14.80 -23.49
C ALA A 15 -12.29 -13.41 -22.87
N ILE A 16 -11.60 -12.55 -23.61
CA ILE A 16 -11.28 -11.18 -23.21
C ILE A 16 -12.55 -10.35 -23.04
N TYR A 17 -13.47 -10.41 -24.02
CA TYR A 17 -14.72 -9.67 -23.98
C TYR A 17 -15.71 -10.20 -22.94
N GLU A 18 -15.82 -11.53 -22.78
CA GLU A 18 -16.62 -12.13 -21.70
C GLU A 18 -16.13 -11.74 -20.29
N LYS A 19 -14.86 -11.37 -20.15
CA LYS A 19 -14.28 -10.83 -18.92
C LYS A 19 -14.59 -9.35 -18.72
N GLY A 20 -15.18 -8.69 -19.69
CA GLY A 20 -15.49 -7.25 -19.64
C GLY A 20 -14.31 -6.35 -20.01
N PHE A 21 -13.28 -6.88 -20.69
CA PHE A 21 -12.20 -6.07 -21.22
C PHE A 21 -12.60 -5.50 -22.58
N GLU A 22 -12.85 -4.21 -22.66
CA GLU A 22 -13.29 -3.53 -23.88
C GLU A 22 -12.12 -3.04 -24.71
N THR A 23 -11.16 -2.40 -24.06
CA THR A 23 -9.96 -1.83 -24.70
C THR A 23 -8.69 -2.21 -23.94
N PRO A 24 -7.57 -2.43 -24.64
CA PRO A 24 -6.32 -2.74 -23.97
C PRO A 24 -5.79 -1.54 -23.16
N THR A 25 -5.26 -1.82 -21.99
CA THR A 25 -4.57 -0.82 -21.18
C THR A 25 -3.20 -0.46 -21.80
N PRO A 26 -2.60 0.70 -21.45
CA PRO A 26 -1.30 1.09 -21.99
C PRO A 26 -0.16 0.07 -21.79
N VAL A 27 -0.22 -0.75 -20.73
CA VAL A 27 0.75 -1.83 -20.52
C VAL A 27 0.47 -2.99 -21.48
N GLN A 28 -0.78 -3.32 -21.71
CA GLN A 28 -1.20 -4.37 -22.62
C GLN A 28 -0.87 -4.01 -24.08
N GLU A 29 -1.16 -2.78 -24.50
CA GLU A 29 -0.82 -2.28 -25.85
C GLU A 29 0.67 -2.44 -26.19
N LYS A 30 1.56 -2.20 -25.21
CA LYS A 30 3.00 -2.28 -25.45
C LYS A 30 3.56 -3.69 -25.30
N VAL A 31 3.06 -4.48 -24.36
CA VAL A 31 3.65 -5.78 -24.01
C VAL A 31 3.12 -6.91 -24.88
N ILE A 32 1.80 -6.96 -25.14
CA ILE A 32 1.18 -8.08 -25.87
C ILE A 32 1.83 -8.31 -27.25
N PRO A 33 2.01 -7.28 -28.12
CA PRO A 33 2.59 -7.50 -29.45
C PRO A 33 4.02 -8.03 -29.42
N ILE A 34 4.85 -7.54 -28.48
CA ILE A 34 6.26 -7.95 -28.36
C ILE A 34 6.36 -9.41 -27.91
N LEU A 35 5.48 -9.81 -26.97
CA LEU A 35 5.41 -11.18 -26.46
C LEU A 35 4.93 -12.18 -27.52
N LEU A 36 3.90 -11.82 -28.28
CA LEU A 36 3.37 -12.67 -29.35
C LEU A 36 4.41 -12.95 -30.44
N LYS A 37 5.25 -11.95 -30.77
CA LYS A 37 6.33 -12.08 -31.77
C LYS A 37 7.61 -12.69 -31.20
N LYS A 38 7.74 -12.85 -29.90
CA LYS A 38 8.96 -13.33 -29.21
C LYS A 38 10.22 -12.52 -29.57
N GLU A 39 10.10 -11.20 -29.75
CA GLU A 39 11.19 -10.38 -30.29
C GLU A 39 12.27 -10.08 -29.23
N LYS A 40 11.89 -9.74 -28.01
CA LYS A 40 12.82 -9.26 -26.97
C LYS A 40 12.37 -9.62 -25.58
N ASN A 41 13.35 -9.80 -24.69
CA ASN A 41 13.11 -9.82 -23.24
C ASN A 41 12.63 -8.45 -22.77
N LEU A 42 11.80 -8.38 -21.72
CA LEU A 42 11.18 -7.15 -21.28
C LEU A 42 11.39 -6.89 -19.79
N ILE A 43 11.70 -5.64 -19.46
CA ILE A 43 11.57 -5.08 -18.11
C ILE A 43 10.48 -4.03 -18.18
N VAL A 44 9.35 -4.28 -17.52
CA VAL A 44 8.16 -3.43 -17.60
C VAL A 44 7.96 -2.71 -16.27
N GLN A 45 8.10 -1.39 -16.30
CA GLN A 45 7.75 -0.55 -15.16
C GLN A 45 6.30 -0.14 -15.25
N ALA A 46 5.44 -0.74 -14.42
CA ALA A 46 4.02 -0.46 -14.37
C ALA A 46 3.46 -0.65 -12.96
N LYS A 47 2.52 0.20 -12.53
CA LYS A 47 1.87 0.13 -11.21
C LYS A 47 1.01 -1.13 -11.07
N THR A 48 0.66 -1.48 -9.82
CA THR A 48 -0.38 -2.49 -9.56
C THR A 48 -1.74 -2.00 -10.06
N GLY A 49 -2.56 -2.93 -10.59
CA GLY A 49 -3.90 -2.59 -11.12
C GLY A 49 -3.92 -1.97 -12.52
N THR A 50 -2.81 -1.98 -13.26
CA THR A 50 -2.74 -1.50 -14.65
C THR A 50 -3.03 -2.58 -15.70
N GLY A 51 -3.39 -3.82 -15.27
CA GLY A 51 -3.64 -4.93 -16.18
C GLY A 51 -2.39 -5.73 -16.59
N LYS A 52 -1.33 -5.73 -15.76
CA LYS A 52 -0.07 -6.47 -15.99
C LYS A 52 -0.31 -7.96 -16.21
N THR A 53 -1.13 -8.58 -15.37
CA THR A 53 -1.41 -10.03 -15.45
C THR A 53 -1.99 -10.41 -16.80
N ALA A 54 -2.93 -9.65 -17.33
CA ALA A 54 -3.47 -9.88 -18.67
C ALA A 54 -2.43 -9.57 -19.76
N ALA A 55 -1.52 -8.60 -19.56
CA ALA A 55 -0.49 -8.25 -20.52
C ALA A 55 0.48 -9.41 -20.82
N PHE A 56 0.78 -10.26 -19.84
CA PHE A 56 1.55 -11.48 -20.08
C PHE A 56 0.67 -12.74 -20.18
N GLY A 57 -0.45 -12.78 -19.50
CA GLY A 57 -1.37 -13.94 -19.50
C GLY A 57 -2.01 -14.20 -20.85
N ILE A 58 -2.50 -13.15 -21.55
CA ILE A 58 -3.10 -13.28 -22.88
C ILE A 58 -2.12 -13.89 -23.90
N PRO A 59 -0.89 -13.39 -24.05
CA PRO A 59 0.09 -14.04 -24.95
C PRO A 59 0.43 -15.48 -24.54
N LEU A 60 0.55 -15.78 -23.23
CA LEU A 60 0.84 -17.15 -22.80
C LEU A 60 -0.27 -18.13 -23.19
N ILE A 61 -1.55 -17.77 -22.99
CA ILE A 61 -2.67 -18.65 -23.37
C ILE A 61 -2.81 -18.77 -24.90
N GLU A 62 -2.37 -17.77 -25.66
CA GLU A 62 -2.38 -17.82 -27.13
C GLU A 62 -1.28 -18.73 -27.66
N LEU A 63 -0.06 -18.61 -27.14
CA LEU A 63 1.14 -19.26 -27.65
C LEU A 63 1.35 -20.69 -27.14
N LEU A 64 0.93 -20.99 -25.89
CA LEU A 64 1.19 -22.27 -25.26
C LEU A 64 0.15 -23.33 -25.65
N GLU A 65 0.59 -24.59 -25.63
CA GLU A 65 -0.23 -25.77 -25.86
C GLU A 65 -0.20 -26.70 -24.66
N ASN A 66 -1.19 -27.60 -24.56
CA ASN A 66 -1.19 -28.63 -23.51
C ASN A 66 -0.16 -29.71 -23.86
N LYS A 67 1.06 -29.56 -23.36
CA LYS A 67 2.17 -30.51 -23.55
C LYS A 67 2.42 -31.38 -22.33
N GLY A 68 1.78 -31.05 -21.18
CA GLY A 68 1.91 -31.82 -19.94
C GLY A 68 3.25 -31.64 -19.22
N TYR A 69 4.07 -30.64 -19.60
CA TYR A 69 5.27 -30.23 -18.89
C TYR A 69 5.30 -28.70 -18.76
N VAL A 70 6.10 -28.19 -17.81
CA VAL A 70 6.14 -26.75 -17.48
C VAL A 70 6.81 -25.98 -18.61
N GLN A 71 6.02 -25.19 -19.35
CA GLN A 71 6.47 -24.30 -20.42
C GLN A 71 6.66 -22.87 -19.94
N ALA A 72 5.87 -22.45 -18.95
CA ALA A 72 5.99 -21.12 -18.36
C ALA A 72 6.02 -21.19 -16.83
N ILE A 73 6.93 -20.39 -16.24
CA ILE A 73 6.97 -20.16 -14.80
C ILE A 73 6.78 -18.68 -14.50
N ILE A 74 5.88 -18.37 -13.59
CA ILE A 74 5.58 -17.02 -13.10
C ILE A 74 5.89 -16.99 -11.62
N LEU A 75 6.88 -16.21 -11.22
CA LEU A 75 7.23 -16.01 -9.81
C LEU A 75 6.56 -14.75 -9.27
N THR A 76 5.99 -14.88 -8.08
CA THR A 76 5.31 -13.81 -7.36
C THR A 76 5.81 -13.75 -5.91
N PRO A 77 5.85 -12.56 -5.26
CA PRO A 77 6.37 -12.43 -3.90
C PRO A 77 5.50 -13.10 -2.84
N THR A 78 4.19 -13.23 -3.08
CA THR A 78 3.24 -13.71 -2.09
C THR A 78 2.35 -14.82 -2.62
N ARG A 79 1.77 -15.59 -1.69
CA ARG A 79 0.84 -16.70 -1.98
C ARG A 79 -0.45 -16.20 -2.61
N GLU A 80 -0.95 -15.09 -2.07
CA GLU A 80 -2.18 -14.45 -2.51
C GLU A 80 -2.05 -14.00 -3.97
N LEU A 81 -0.91 -13.39 -4.32
CA LEU A 81 -0.66 -12.98 -5.71
C LEU A 81 -0.49 -14.18 -6.64
N ALA A 82 0.15 -15.27 -6.17
CA ALA A 82 0.24 -16.50 -6.96
C ALA A 82 -1.14 -17.08 -7.30
N LEU A 83 -2.04 -17.10 -6.33
CA LEU A 83 -3.44 -17.51 -6.53
C LEU A 83 -4.14 -16.58 -7.50
N GLN A 84 -4.10 -15.28 -7.26
CA GLN A 84 -4.75 -14.27 -8.08
C GLN A 84 -4.29 -14.33 -9.54
N VAL A 85 -2.98 -14.39 -9.80
CA VAL A 85 -2.42 -14.51 -11.16
C VAL A 85 -2.86 -15.82 -11.82
N SER A 86 -2.85 -16.93 -11.07
CA SER A 86 -3.32 -18.23 -11.56
C SER A 86 -4.82 -18.21 -11.93
N GLU A 87 -5.67 -17.63 -11.08
CA GLU A 87 -7.11 -17.48 -11.33
C GLU A 87 -7.39 -16.56 -12.51
N GLU A 88 -6.65 -15.45 -12.62
CA GLU A 88 -6.75 -14.51 -13.75
C GLU A 88 -6.48 -15.21 -15.08
N ILE A 89 -5.33 -15.92 -15.20
CA ILE A 89 -4.98 -16.64 -16.41
C ILE A 89 -5.98 -17.77 -16.68
N ASN A 90 -6.43 -18.50 -15.63
CA ASN A 90 -7.45 -19.51 -15.77
C ASN A 90 -8.78 -18.97 -16.32
N SER A 91 -9.18 -17.76 -15.93
CA SER A 91 -10.43 -17.15 -16.37
C SER A 91 -10.40 -16.73 -17.84
N LEU A 92 -9.21 -16.45 -18.38
CA LEU A 92 -9.00 -16.05 -19.78
C LEU A 92 -8.77 -17.23 -20.71
N LYS A 93 -8.36 -18.40 -20.20
CA LYS A 93 -8.03 -19.54 -21.06
C LYS A 93 -9.25 -20.21 -21.69
N ARG A 94 -9.12 -20.61 -22.95
CA ARG A 94 -10.09 -21.43 -23.69
C ARG A 94 -9.47 -22.74 -24.21
N LYS A 95 -8.16 -22.91 -24.05
CA LYS A 95 -7.43 -24.13 -24.33
C LYS A 95 -7.39 -25.03 -23.07
N ARG A 96 -7.10 -26.33 -23.23
CA ARG A 96 -6.95 -27.30 -22.11
C ARG A 96 -5.63 -27.11 -21.35
N LEU A 97 -5.10 -25.89 -21.25
CA LEU A 97 -3.90 -25.60 -20.48
C LEU A 97 -4.12 -25.87 -18.99
N LYS A 98 -3.15 -26.49 -18.35
CA LYS A 98 -3.15 -26.77 -16.92
C LYS A 98 -2.25 -25.75 -16.21
N ILE A 99 -2.86 -24.95 -15.35
CA ILE A 99 -2.19 -23.90 -14.59
C ILE A 99 -2.21 -24.31 -13.13
N LEU A 100 -1.05 -24.36 -12.48
CA LEU A 100 -0.91 -24.78 -11.09
C LEU A 100 -0.30 -23.67 -10.24
N PRO A 101 -1.01 -23.17 -9.20
CA PRO A 101 -0.41 -22.31 -8.18
C PRO A 101 0.42 -23.15 -7.20
N ILE A 102 1.70 -22.77 -6.99
CA ILE A 102 2.67 -23.43 -6.11
C ILE A 102 3.16 -22.46 -5.06
N TYR A 103 2.70 -22.60 -3.81
CA TYR A 103 3.06 -21.72 -2.70
C TYR A 103 3.06 -22.45 -1.35
N GLY A 104 3.73 -21.87 -0.36
CA GLY A 104 3.84 -22.44 0.97
C GLY A 104 2.53 -22.37 1.77
N GLY A 105 2.41 -23.20 2.84
CA GLY A 105 1.23 -23.22 3.72
C GLY A 105 0.11 -24.14 3.28
N GLN A 106 0.24 -24.75 2.10
CA GLN A 106 -0.61 -25.87 1.65
C GLN A 106 0.15 -27.19 1.66
N SER A 107 -0.58 -28.30 1.61
CA SER A 107 -0.02 -29.64 1.50
C SER A 107 0.83 -29.79 0.24
N ILE A 108 2.13 -30.02 0.41
CA ILE A 108 3.05 -30.26 -0.71
C ILE A 108 2.65 -31.51 -1.51
N LYS A 109 2.10 -32.52 -0.85
CA LYS A 109 1.67 -33.75 -1.49
C LYS A 109 0.65 -33.50 -2.60
N ARG A 110 -0.34 -32.63 -2.36
CA ARG A 110 -1.34 -32.26 -3.38
C ARG A 110 -0.67 -31.56 -4.58
N GLN A 111 0.31 -30.70 -4.34
CA GLN A 111 1.05 -30.02 -5.42
C GLN A 111 1.85 -31.03 -6.24
N ILE A 112 2.51 -32.01 -5.59
CA ILE A 112 3.24 -33.09 -6.26
C ILE A 112 2.29 -33.94 -7.13
N ASP A 113 1.12 -34.30 -6.62
CA ASP A 113 0.14 -35.10 -7.37
C ASP A 113 -0.37 -34.35 -8.62
N HIS A 114 -0.55 -33.03 -8.54
CA HIS A 114 -0.88 -32.21 -9.71
C HIS A 114 0.27 -32.13 -10.72
N LEU A 115 1.51 -31.94 -10.27
CA LEU A 115 2.70 -31.90 -11.14
C LEU A 115 2.87 -33.23 -11.91
N LYS A 116 2.67 -34.38 -11.24
CA LYS A 116 2.72 -35.70 -11.88
C LYS A 116 1.68 -35.91 -12.99
N ARG A 117 0.51 -35.23 -12.90
CA ARG A 117 -0.54 -35.27 -13.93
C ARG A 117 -0.24 -34.36 -15.13
N GLY A 118 0.92 -33.70 -15.13
CA GLY A 118 1.34 -32.75 -16.12
C GLY A 118 0.73 -31.37 -15.89
N VAL A 119 1.56 -30.33 -16.01
CA VAL A 119 1.22 -28.90 -15.82
C VAL A 119 1.95 -28.10 -16.89
N ASP A 120 1.28 -27.12 -17.49
CA ASP A 120 1.83 -26.31 -18.57
C ASP A 120 2.37 -24.96 -18.06
N ILE A 121 1.67 -24.36 -17.08
CA ILE A 121 2.03 -23.08 -16.46
C ILE A 121 2.08 -23.24 -14.94
N VAL A 122 3.19 -22.83 -14.35
CA VAL A 122 3.34 -22.78 -12.89
C VAL A 122 3.37 -21.32 -12.45
N VAL A 123 2.55 -20.97 -11.46
CA VAL A 123 2.58 -19.66 -10.79
C VAL A 123 2.95 -19.89 -9.34
N GLY A 124 4.07 -19.33 -8.88
CA GLY A 124 4.51 -19.70 -7.54
C GLY A 124 5.36 -18.68 -6.79
N THR A 125 5.50 -18.95 -5.48
CA THR A 125 6.42 -18.21 -4.62
C THR A 125 7.81 -18.87 -4.63
N PRO A 126 8.91 -18.07 -4.63
CA PRO A 126 10.27 -18.61 -4.81
C PRO A 126 10.60 -19.76 -3.87
N GLY A 127 10.40 -19.60 -2.56
CA GLY A 127 10.77 -20.63 -1.58
C GLY A 127 10.07 -21.98 -1.77
N ARG A 128 8.79 -22.03 -2.20
CA ARG A 128 8.09 -23.29 -2.46
C ARG A 128 8.52 -23.93 -3.79
N ILE A 129 8.85 -23.12 -4.80
CA ILE A 129 9.43 -23.64 -6.05
C ILE A 129 10.79 -24.29 -5.78
N LEU A 130 11.64 -23.68 -4.93
CA LEU A 130 12.92 -24.27 -4.51
C LEU A 130 12.71 -25.60 -3.75
N ASP A 131 11.75 -25.69 -2.82
CA ASP A 131 11.41 -26.92 -2.13
C ASP A 131 11.03 -28.05 -3.12
N HIS A 132 10.28 -27.74 -4.18
CA HIS A 132 9.99 -28.68 -5.26
C HIS A 132 11.22 -29.04 -6.11
N LEU A 133 12.13 -28.11 -6.39
CA LEU A 133 13.37 -28.36 -7.11
C LEU A 133 14.30 -29.27 -6.30
N GLU A 134 14.50 -28.99 -5.02
CA GLU A 134 15.30 -29.80 -4.11
C GLU A 134 14.77 -31.23 -3.98
N ARG A 135 13.45 -31.39 -3.95
CA ARG A 135 12.75 -32.69 -3.95
C ARG A 135 12.69 -33.36 -5.34
N LYS A 136 13.17 -32.70 -6.39
CA LYS A 136 13.07 -33.18 -7.78
C LYS A 136 11.64 -33.52 -8.21
N THR A 137 10.66 -32.80 -7.70
CA THR A 137 9.23 -32.99 -8.00
C THR A 137 8.70 -32.03 -9.06
N ILE A 138 9.51 -31.07 -9.50
CA ILE A 138 9.28 -30.18 -10.64
C ILE A 138 10.50 -30.21 -11.56
N ASP A 139 10.24 -30.21 -12.85
CA ASP A 139 11.27 -30.05 -13.89
C ASP A 139 11.04 -28.74 -14.64
N LEU A 140 12.03 -27.85 -14.60
CA LEU A 140 12.02 -26.55 -15.27
C LEU A 140 12.94 -26.51 -16.50
N SER A 141 13.47 -27.64 -16.94
CA SER A 141 14.41 -27.72 -18.06
C SER A 141 13.81 -27.32 -19.41
N LYS A 142 12.48 -27.38 -19.53
CA LYS A 142 11.73 -27.06 -20.76
C LYS A 142 10.97 -25.74 -20.67
N VAL A 143 11.30 -24.89 -19.68
CA VAL A 143 10.67 -23.58 -19.52
C VAL A 143 11.08 -22.66 -20.67
N GLU A 144 10.09 -22.20 -21.42
CA GLU A 144 10.23 -21.23 -22.52
C GLU A 144 10.01 -19.78 -22.03
N TYR A 145 9.18 -19.58 -21.01
CA TYR A 145 8.82 -18.25 -20.47
C TYR A 145 9.10 -18.19 -18.98
N PHE A 146 9.94 -17.25 -18.59
CA PHE A 146 10.26 -16.95 -17.19
C PHE A 146 9.78 -15.55 -16.82
N ILE A 147 8.82 -15.45 -15.93
CA ILE A 147 8.16 -14.19 -15.61
C ILE A 147 8.34 -13.88 -14.13
N LEU A 148 8.76 -12.65 -13.82
CA LEU A 148 8.76 -12.10 -12.48
C LEU A 148 7.66 -11.04 -12.37
N ASP A 149 6.69 -11.23 -11.51
CA ASP A 149 5.68 -10.20 -11.20
C ASP A 149 5.95 -9.61 -9.82
N GLU A 150 5.86 -8.29 -9.69
CA GLU A 150 6.26 -7.52 -8.51
C GLU A 150 7.72 -7.80 -8.07
N ALA A 151 8.66 -7.68 -9.01
CA ALA A 151 10.07 -8.00 -8.76
C ALA A 151 10.71 -7.10 -7.67
N ASP A 152 10.29 -5.85 -7.53
CA ASP A 152 10.70 -4.95 -6.45
C ASP A 152 10.28 -5.47 -5.08
N GLU A 153 9.09 -6.03 -4.95
CA GLU A 153 8.63 -6.65 -3.72
C GLU A 153 9.41 -7.93 -3.38
N MET A 154 9.76 -8.74 -4.40
CA MET A 154 10.64 -9.90 -4.19
C MET A 154 12.03 -9.48 -3.69
N LEU A 155 12.55 -8.35 -4.17
CA LEU A 155 13.79 -7.78 -3.69
C LEU A 155 13.69 -7.34 -2.22
N ASP A 156 12.63 -6.63 -1.86
CA ASP A 156 12.38 -6.15 -0.51
C ASP A 156 12.20 -7.30 0.50
N MET A 157 11.64 -8.43 0.05
CA MET A 157 11.49 -9.65 0.84
C MET A 157 12.74 -10.53 0.88
N GLY A 158 13.81 -10.16 0.17
CA GLY A 158 15.06 -10.91 0.13
C GLY A 158 15.05 -12.15 -0.77
N PHE A 159 14.05 -12.31 -1.65
CA PHE A 159 13.90 -13.50 -2.50
C PHE A 159 14.77 -13.48 -3.77
N ILE A 160 15.60 -12.46 -3.99
CA ILE A 160 16.41 -12.36 -5.21
C ILE A 160 17.36 -13.54 -5.36
N ASP A 161 18.00 -13.98 -4.29
CA ASP A 161 18.91 -15.14 -4.32
C ASP A 161 18.15 -16.44 -4.64
N ASP A 162 16.90 -16.56 -4.17
CA ASP A 162 16.05 -17.70 -4.48
C ASP A 162 15.60 -17.67 -5.95
N VAL A 163 15.24 -16.51 -6.48
CA VAL A 163 14.95 -16.31 -7.91
C VAL A 163 16.17 -16.69 -8.77
N GLU A 164 17.38 -16.31 -8.37
CA GLU A 164 18.62 -16.70 -9.08
C GLU A 164 18.84 -18.22 -9.09
N LYS A 165 18.58 -18.91 -7.95
CA LYS A 165 18.67 -20.37 -7.88
C LYS A 165 17.65 -21.04 -8.81
N ILE A 166 16.41 -20.53 -8.86
CA ILE A 166 15.39 -21.07 -9.77
C ILE A 166 15.81 -20.86 -11.23
N LEU A 167 16.29 -19.65 -11.59
CA LEU A 167 16.78 -19.33 -12.92
C LEU A 167 17.88 -20.29 -13.40
N LYS A 168 18.79 -20.69 -12.53
CA LYS A 168 19.87 -21.65 -12.83
C LYS A 168 19.37 -23.06 -13.16
N ASN A 169 18.16 -23.41 -12.69
CA ASN A 169 17.52 -24.70 -12.98
C ASN A 169 16.66 -24.69 -14.25
N THR A 170 16.59 -23.56 -14.96
CA THR A 170 15.97 -23.47 -16.28
C THR A 170 17.05 -23.52 -17.35
N ASN A 171 16.94 -24.44 -18.31
CA ASN A 171 17.90 -24.61 -19.40
C ASN A 171 17.45 -23.90 -20.68
N GLY A 172 18.41 -23.59 -21.57
CA GLY A 172 18.17 -23.09 -22.92
C GLY A 172 17.84 -21.59 -22.99
N GLU A 173 17.50 -21.17 -24.20
CA GLU A 173 17.00 -19.82 -24.48
C GLU A 173 15.56 -19.72 -24.01
N LYS A 174 15.32 -18.82 -23.07
CA LYS A 174 14.00 -18.53 -22.51
C LYS A 174 13.66 -17.07 -22.68
N PHE A 175 12.38 -16.81 -22.84
CA PHE A 175 11.86 -15.46 -22.86
C PHE A 175 11.66 -14.97 -21.44
N PHE A 176 12.34 -13.86 -21.11
CA PHE A 176 12.33 -13.33 -19.75
C PHE A 176 11.52 -12.04 -19.67
N LEU A 177 10.56 -12.00 -18.77
CA LEU A 177 9.76 -10.82 -18.47
C LEU A 177 9.87 -10.46 -17.01
N MET A 178 10.01 -9.19 -16.76
CA MET A 178 10.02 -8.66 -15.40
C MET A 178 9.05 -7.50 -15.29
N PHE A 179 8.10 -7.62 -14.40
CA PHE A 179 7.15 -6.56 -14.06
C PHE A 179 7.47 -6.02 -12.67
N SER A 180 7.53 -4.70 -12.56
CA SER A 180 7.85 -4.02 -11.30
C SER A 180 7.23 -2.63 -11.26
N ALA A 181 6.81 -2.17 -10.10
CA ALA A 181 6.35 -0.78 -9.93
C ALA A 181 7.54 0.18 -9.88
N THR A 182 8.65 -0.26 -9.32
CA THR A 182 9.92 0.47 -9.23
C THR A 182 11.05 -0.35 -9.86
N ILE A 183 12.08 0.33 -10.37
CA ILE A 183 13.26 -0.35 -10.96
C ILE A 183 14.52 0.07 -10.17
N PRO A 184 14.75 -0.48 -8.98
CA PRO A 184 15.98 -0.23 -8.23
C PRO A 184 17.19 -0.88 -8.92
N LYS A 185 18.39 -0.38 -8.61
CA LYS A 185 19.64 -0.82 -9.26
C LYS A 185 19.83 -2.34 -9.23
N ARG A 186 19.51 -2.98 -8.10
CA ARG A 186 19.62 -4.45 -7.94
C ARG A 186 18.78 -5.25 -8.92
N ILE A 187 17.61 -4.74 -9.29
CA ILE A 187 16.72 -5.34 -10.30
C ILE A 187 17.37 -5.26 -11.69
N ILE A 188 17.98 -4.12 -12.02
CA ILE A 188 18.73 -3.94 -13.28
C ILE A 188 19.96 -4.87 -13.30
N ASP A 189 20.67 -4.99 -12.19
CA ASP A 189 21.84 -5.84 -12.09
C ASP A 189 21.48 -7.32 -12.27
N LEU A 190 20.36 -7.79 -11.70
CA LEU A 190 19.79 -9.12 -11.94
C LEU A 190 19.50 -9.33 -13.44
N ALA A 191 18.78 -8.38 -14.04
CA ALA A 191 18.47 -8.46 -15.46
C ALA A 191 19.73 -8.54 -16.32
N LYS A 192 20.72 -7.67 -16.12
CA LYS A 192 21.99 -7.67 -16.87
C LYS A 192 22.77 -8.98 -16.75
N LYS A 193 22.67 -9.65 -15.60
CA LYS A 193 23.39 -10.90 -15.33
C LYS A 193 22.81 -12.09 -16.11
N TYR A 194 21.48 -12.13 -16.25
CA TYR A 194 20.77 -13.30 -16.79
C TYR A 194 20.10 -13.07 -18.14
N ILE A 195 19.97 -11.81 -18.57
CA ILE A 195 19.22 -11.46 -19.78
C ILE A 195 20.10 -10.73 -20.76
N LYS A 196 20.31 -11.33 -21.91
CA LYS A 196 20.88 -10.65 -23.08
C LYS A 196 19.75 -9.99 -23.87
N ASN A 197 19.97 -8.78 -24.38
CA ASN A 197 19.04 -8.06 -25.25
C ASN A 197 17.62 -7.89 -24.67
N TYR A 198 17.47 -6.93 -23.73
CA TYR A 198 16.19 -6.59 -23.16
C TYR A 198 15.78 -5.14 -23.46
N GLU A 199 14.48 -4.91 -23.55
CA GLU A 199 13.88 -3.59 -23.65
C GLU A 199 13.27 -3.17 -22.30
N VAL A 200 13.42 -1.89 -21.95
CA VAL A 200 12.79 -1.32 -20.75
C VAL A 200 11.58 -0.50 -21.16
N ILE A 201 10.40 -1.03 -20.89
CA ILE A 201 9.12 -0.36 -21.13
C ILE A 201 8.70 0.36 -19.85
N LYS A 202 8.61 1.68 -19.92
CA LYS A 202 8.09 2.50 -18.83
C LYS A 202 6.68 2.95 -19.16
N ILE A 203 5.72 2.47 -18.38
CA ILE A 203 4.35 2.99 -18.42
C ILE A 203 4.30 4.14 -17.42
N LEU A 204 4.66 5.33 -17.94
CA LEU A 204 4.75 6.54 -17.13
C LEU A 204 3.37 7.19 -17.06
N ASP A 205 2.69 7.02 -15.93
CA ASP A 205 1.86 8.10 -15.44
C ASP A 205 2.78 9.20 -14.88
N LYS A 206 2.52 10.44 -15.21
CA LYS A 206 3.29 11.60 -14.71
C LYS A 206 3.34 11.67 -13.18
N GLN A 207 2.48 10.92 -12.49
CA GLN A 207 2.43 10.82 -11.02
C GLN A 207 2.44 9.35 -10.58
N LEU A 208 3.26 9.02 -9.56
CA LEU A 208 3.33 7.69 -8.95
C LEU A 208 2.05 7.33 -8.16
N THR A 209 1.19 8.30 -7.90
CA THR A 209 -0.07 8.17 -7.18
C THR A 209 -1.24 8.56 -8.08
N THR A 210 -2.41 7.98 -7.85
CA THR A 210 -3.61 8.32 -8.61
C THR A 210 -4.11 9.72 -8.24
N ASN A 211 -4.60 10.49 -9.20
CA ASN A 211 -5.23 11.80 -8.94
C ASN A 211 -6.53 11.67 -8.11
N LEU A 212 -7.08 10.46 -8.02
CA LEU A 212 -8.29 10.14 -7.27
C LEU A 212 -8.04 9.89 -5.78
N THR A 213 -6.77 9.88 -5.33
CA THR A 213 -6.46 9.70 -3.90
C THR A 213 -6.07 11.02 -3.28
N GLU A 214 -6.90 11.56 -2.41
CA GLU A 214 -6.52 12.67 -1.56
C GLU A 214 -5.50 12.20 -0.52
N GLN A 215 -4.37 12.92 -0.41
CA GLN A 215 -3.26 12.52 0.45
C GLN A 215 -3.04 13.56 1.53
N ILE A 216 -3.19 13.15 2.78
CA ILE A 216 -3.16 14.01 3.96
C ILE A 216 -2.12 13.46 4.94
N TYR A 217 -1.34 14.33 5.59
CA TYR A 217 -0.61 13.95 6.78
C TYR A 217 -1.14 14.73 8.00
N ILE A 218 -1.18 14.07 9.15
CA ILE A 218 -1.59 14.68 10.41
C ILE A 218 -0.43 14.61 11.39
N GLU A 219 0.00 15.77 11.86
CA GLU A 219 1.02 15.87 12.90
C GLU A 219 0.41 15.65 14.26
N LEU A 220 0.98 14.71 15.03
CA LEU A 220 0.46 14.34 16.35
C LEU A 220 1.53 13.65 17.21
N ASN A 221 1.27 13.57 18.51
CA ASN A 221 2.11 12.80 19.42
C ASN A 221 1.82 11.29 19.30
N GLU A 222 2.78 10.46 19.64
CA GLU A 222 2.61 8.99 19.63
C GLU A 222 1.42 8.53 20.49
N SER A 223 1.23 9.17 21.67
CA SER A 223 0.11 8.90 22.58
C SER A 223 -1.27 9.17 21.98
N ASP A 224 -1.35 10.06 21.00
CA ASP A 224 -2.60 10.58 20.46
C ASP A 224 -3.03 9.84 19.18
N LYS A 225 -2.17 8.99 18.62
CA LYS A 225 -2.42 8.25 17.37
C LYS A 225 -3.71 7.44 17.41
N PHE A 226 -3.95 6.72 18.50
CA PHE A 226 -5.13 5.87 18.60
C PHE A 226 -6.43 6.69 18.68
N GLU A 227 -6.42 7.76 19.47
CA GLU A 227 -7.57 8.66 19.54
C GLU A 227 -7.84 9.37 18.20
N ALA A 228 -6.78 9.81 17.50
CA ALA A 228 -6.90 10.38 16.17
C ALA A 228 -7.50 9.39 15.17
N LEU A 229 -7.08 8.11 15.21
CA LEU A 229 -7.63 7.04 14.39
C LEU A 229 -9.14 6.89 14.63
N CYS A 230 -9.57 6.80 15.89
CA CYS A 230 -10.97 6.68 16.23
C CYS A 230 -11.79 7.86 15.73
N ARG A 231 -11.29 9.09 15.89
CA ARG A 231 -11.98 10.30 15.43
C ARG A 231 -12.12 10.38 13.91
N ILE A 232 -11.11 9.91 13.17
CA ILE A 232 -11.17 9.83 11.71
C ILE A 232 -12.22 8.80 11.27
N ILE A 233 -12.26 7.63 11.92
CA ILE A 233 -13.27 6.61 11.62
C ILE A 233 -14.67 7.14 11.92
N ASP A 234 -14.82 7.85 13.03
CA ASP A 234 -16.12 8.29 13.55
C ASP A 234 -16.74 9.47 12.79
N VAL A 235 -15.92 10.26 12.09
CA VAL A 235 -16.41 11.39 11.28
C VAL A 235 -16.93 10.94 9.91
N GLU A 236 -16.55 9.74 9.48
CA GLU A 236 -16.90 9.19 8.17
C GLU A 236 -18.21 8.40 8.23
N ASP A 237 -19.10 8.62 7.27
CA ASP A 237 -20.39 7.92 7.20
C ASP A 237 -20.21 6.41 6.94
N ASP A 238 -19.33 6.06 5.99
CA ASP A 238 -19.05 4.69 5.55
C ASP A 238 -17.55 4.43 5.48
N PHE A 239 -16.92 4.29 6.66
CA PHE A 239 -15.51 3.93 6.72
C PHE A 239 -15.31 2.47 6.32
N TYR A 240 -14.60 2.25 5.22
CA TYR A 240 -14.12 0.93 4.79
C TYR A 240 -12.66 1.05 4.42
N GLY A 241 -11.77 0.64 5.35
CA GLY A 241 -10.37 1.02 5.22
C GLY A 241 -9.37 0.04 5.80
N MET A 242 -8.10 0.27 5.40
CA MET A 242 -6.95 -0.42 5.97
C MET A 242 -6.11 0.52 6.83
N VAL A 243 -5.69 0.01 7.99
CA VAL A 243 -4.80 0.68 8.94
C VAL A 243 -3.44 -0.02 8.91
N PHE A 244 -2.42 0.66 8.43
CA PHE A 244 -1.08 0.12 8.31
C PHE A 244 -0.23 0.42 9.55
N CYS A 245 0.23 -0.62 10.21
CA CYS A 245 1.12 -0.58 11.37
C CYS A 245 2.51 -1.11 10.99
N ARG A 246 3.54 -0.72 11.77
CA ARG A 246 4.94 -1.10 11.50
C ARG A 246 5.25 -2.53 11.90
N THR A 247 4.72 -2.98 13.03
CA THR A 247 5.03 -4.28 13.64
C THR A 247 3.77 -5.09 13.90
N LYS A 248 3.92 -6.42 14.03
CA LYS A 248 2.82 -7.31 14.39
C LYS A 248 2.23 -6.98 15.76
N VAL A 249 3.07 -6.62 16.74
CA VAL A 249 2.63 -6.22 18.08
C VAL A 249 1.78 -4.95 18.03
N GLU A 250 2.16 -3.98 17.19
CA GLU A 250 1.38 -2.78 16.98
C GLU A 250 0.02 -3.08 16.32
N VAL A 251 -0.01 -4.01 15.35
CA VAL A 251 -1.25 -4.50 14.73
C VAL A 251 -2.20 -5.09 15.76
N ASP A 252 -1.70 -6.00 16.60
CA ASP A 252 -2.50 -6.64 17.66
C ASP A 252 -3.01 -5.61 18.67
N THR A 253 -2.15 -4.68 19.09
CA THR A 253 -2.51 -3.63 20.04
C THR A 253 -3.59 -2.71 19.49
N VAL A 254 -3.45 -2.25 18.23
CA VAL A 254 -4.40 -1.32 17.61
C VAL A 254 -5.72 -2.01 17.32
N SER A 255 -5.70 -3.25 16.79
CA SER A 255 -6.92 -4.01 16.50
C SER A 255 -7.70 -4.34 17.77
N SER A 256 -7.03 -4.82 18.83
CA SER A 256 -7.69 -5.11 20.12
C SER A 256 -8.35 -3.87 20.71
N LYS A 257 -7.66 -2.74 20.73
CA LYS A 257 -8.23 -1.46 21.21
C LYS A 257 -9.42 -0.99 20.36
N LEU A 258 -9.40 -1.22 19.05
CA LEU A 258 -10.53 -0.90 18.17
C LEU A 258 -11.74 -1.77 18.51
N ILE A 259 -11.53 -3.08 18.68
CA ILE A 259 -12.58 -4.04 19.06
C ILE A 259 -13.17 -3.70 20.44
N GLU A 260 -12.32 -3.43 21.44
CA GLU A 260 -12.74 -2.99 22.78
C GLU A 260 -13.59 -1.72 22.73
N ARG A 261 -13.34 -0.84 21.76
CA ARG A 261 -14.10 0.40 21.55
C ARG A 261 -15.36 0.22 20.69
N GLY A 262 -15.63 -1.02 20.24
CA GLY A 262 -16.84 -1.39 19.50
C GLY A 262 -16.75 -1.25 17.98
N TYR A 263 -15.54 -1.17 17.42
CA TYR A 263 -15.37 -1.17 15.96
C TYR A 263 -15.26 -2.59 15.40
N ASP A 264 -15.80 -2.78 14.19
CA ASP A 264 -15.67 -4.05 13.43
C ASP A 264 -14.28 -4.12 12.77
N ALA A 265 -13.26 -4.47 13.55
CA ALA A 265 -11.88 -4.53 13.15
C ALA A 265 -11.30 -5.94 13.28
N GLU A 266 -10.38 -6.31 12.40
CA GLU A 266 -9.56 -7.52 12.55
C GLU A 266 -8.09 -7.24 12.22
N ALA A 267 -7.19 -8.00 12.86
CA ALA A 267 -5.76 -7.97 12.64
C ALA A 267 -5.35 -8.83 11.44
N LEU A 268 -4.24 -8.46 10.77
CA LEU A 268 -3.60 -9.29 9.75
C LEU A 268 -2.08 -9.10 9.77
N HIS A 269 -1.33 -10.12 10.20
CA HIS A 269 0.15 -10.10 10.23
C HIS A 269 0.76 -11.48 9.97
N GLY A 270 2.08 -11.56 9.94
CA GLY A 270 2.82 -12.74 9.50
C GLY A 270 2.65 -14.01 10.35
N ASP A 271 2.20 -13.88 11.60
CA ASP A 271 2.02 -15.04 12.50
C ASP A 271 0.69 -15.78 12.25
N PHE A 272 -0.21 -15.22 11.43
CA PHE A 272 -1.45 -15.90 11.07
C PHE A 272 -1.18 -17.10 10.14
N SER A 273 -1.80 -18.24 10.46
CA SER A 273 -1.85 -19.37 9.55
C SER A 273 -2.56 -18.98 8.25
N GLN A 274 -2.31 -19.73 7.16
CA GLN A 274 -2.94 -19.42 5.87
C GLN A 274 -4.48 -19.47 5.97
N TYR A 275 -5.02 -20.42 6.71
CA TYR A 275 -6.46 -20.53 6.94
C TYR A 275 -7.03 -19.30 7.66
N GLN A 276 -6.35 -18.81 8.69
CA GLN A 276 -6.77 -17.60 9.40
C GLN A 276 -6.73 -16.37 8.49
N ARG A 277 -5.67 -16.22 7.68
CA ARG A 277 -5.55 -15.12 6.70
C ARG A 277 -6.70 -15.12 5.71
N GLU A 278 -6.98 -16.25 5.08
CA GLU A 278 -8.08 -16.41 4.11
C GLU A 278 -9.44 -16.09 4.74
N ARG A 279 -9.67 -16.51 5.97
CA ARG A 279 -10.88 -16.21 6.74
C ARG A 279 -11.05 -14.71 6.99
N VAL A 280 -10.00 -14.03 7.45
CA VAL A 280 -10.02 -12.57 7.71
C VAL A 280 -10.28 -11.81 6.41
N LEU A 281 -9.53 -12.15 5.36
CA LEU A 281 -9.68 -11.50 4.05
C LEU A 281 -11.07 -11.71 3.46
N LYS A 282 -11.66 -12.90 3.63
CA LYS A 282 -13.03 -13.19 3.21
C LYS A 282 -14.04 -12.32 3.95
N LYS A 283 -13.94 -12.21 5.29
CA LYS A 283 -14.81 -11.35 6.09
C LYS A 283 -14.72 -9.89 5.65
N PHE A 284 -13.50 -9.41 5.38
CA PHE A 284 -13.27 -8.04 4.94
C PHE A 284 -13.86 -7.80 3.54
N LYS A 285 -13.63 -8.70 2.58
CA LYS A 285 -14.23 -8.61 1.23
C LYS A 285 -15.76 -8.65 1.25
N GLU A 286 -16.35 -9.45 2.15
CA GLU A 286 -17.79 -9.54 2.36
C GLU A 286 -18.36 -8.37 3.20
N LYS A 287 -17.52 -7.39 3.57
CA LYS A 287 -17.87 -6.24 4.43
C LYS A 287 -18.49 -6.63 5.78
N LYS A 288 -18.16 -7.82 6.30
CA LYS A 288 -18.51 -8.24 7.67
C LYS A 288 -17.66 -7.54 8.73
N ILE A 289 -16.51 -7.04 8.33
CA ILE A 289 -15.65 -6.11 9.06
C ILE A 289 -15.33 -4.95 8.13
N ASN A 290 -15.19 -3.76 8.66
CA ASN A 290 -14.93 -2.56 7.88
C ASN A 290 -13.53 -1.98 8.11
N ILE A 291 -12.77 -2.50 9.07
CA ILE A 291 -11.41 -2.08 9.39
C ILE A 291 -10.48 -3.28 9.38
N LEU A 292 -9.45 -3.22 8.53
CA LEU A 292 -8.38 -4.22 8.52
C LEU A 292 -7.07 -3.57 8.99
N VAL A 293 -6.56 -4.02 10.15
CA VAL A 293 -5.27 -3.55 10.70
C VAL A 293 -4.17 -4.50 10.26
N ALA A 294 -3.16 -4.02 9.52
CA ALA A 294 -2.19 -4.91 8.91
C ALA A 294 -0.76 -4.36 8.91
N THR A 295 0.23 -5.28 8.81
CA THR A 295 1.61 -4.92 8.45
C THR A 295 1.76 -4.87 6.92
N ASP A 296 2.81 -4.17 6.41
CA ASP A 296 3.12 -4.16 4.97
C ASP A 296 3.24 -5.57 4.39
N VAL A 297 4.00 -6.44 5.04
CA VAL A 297 4.25 -7.80 4.57
C VAL A 297 2.96 -8.60 4.45
N ALA A 298 2.05 -8.47 5.42
CA ALA A 298 0.80 -9.18 5.40
C ALA A 298 -0.22 -8.60 4.39
N ALA A 299 -0.13 -7.32 4.10
CA ALA A 299 -1.00 -6.64 3.14
C ALA A 299 -0.53 -6.73 1.68
N ARG A 300 0.67 -7.26 1.43
CA ARG A 300 1.20 -7.50 0.09
C ARG A 300 0.45 -8.60 -0.63
N GLY A 301 0.28 -8.44 -1.93
CA GLY A 301 -0.39 -9.43 -2.78
C GLY A 301 -1.88 -9.61 -2.50
N ILE A 302 -2.47 -8.84 -1.59
CA ILE A 302 -3.90 -8.90 -1.33
C ILE A 302 -4.64 -8.10 -2.40
N ASP A 303 -5.58 -8.76 -3.08
CA ASP A 303 -6.51 -8.08 -3.98
C ASP A 303 -7.66 -7.47 -3.18
N ILE A 304 -7.34 -6.35 -2.55
CA ILE A 304 -8.30 -5.46 -1.90
C ILE A 304 -8.06 -4.07 -2.46
N THR A 305 -9.04 -3.58 -3.18
CA THR A 305 -9.05 -2.26 -3.81
C THR A 305 -10.40 -1.58 -3.59
N GLY A 306 -10.49 -0.30 -3.90
CA GLY A 306 -11.74 0.44 -3.72
C GLY A 306 -12.06 0.74 -2.26
N LEU A 307 -11.05 0.76 -1.39
CA LEU A 307 -11.19 1.23 -0.03
C LEU A 307 -11.54 2.73 -0.01
N SER A 308 -12.39 3.15 0.91
CA SER A 308 -12.62 4.58 1.15
C SER A 308 -11.37 5.24 1.77
N HIS A 309 -10.71 4.52 2.68
CA HIS A 309 -9.58 5.07 3.43
C HIS A 309 -8.38 4.13 3.50
N VAL A 310 -7.20 4.72 3.48
CA VAL A 310 -5.94 4.09 3.88
C VAL A 310 -5.30 4.93 4.97
N ILE A 311 -5.13 4.36 6.15
CA ILE A 311 -4.50 5.03 7.29
C ILE A 311 -3.09 4.47 7.50
N ASN A 312 -2.07 5.28 7.30
CA ASN A 312 -0.72 4.95 7.74
C ASN A 312 -0.59 5.34 9.22
N TYR A 313 -1.00 4.45 10.12
CA TYR A 313 -0.86 4.62 11.57
C TYR A 313 0.61 4.76 11.97
N SER A 314 1.46 3.98 11.33
CA SER A 314 2.91 4.14 11.33
C SER A 314 3.40 4.53 9.94
N ILE A 315 4.18 5.61 9.84
CA ILE A 315 4.76 6.05 8.58
C ILE A 315 5.67 4.97 7.99
N PRO A 316 5.55 4.62 6.70
CA PRO A 316 6.38 3.57 6.09
C PRO A 316 7.85 3.98 6.02
N LEU A 317 8.76 3.02 6.25
CA LEU A 317 10.21 3.27 6.21
C LEU A 317 10.72 3.53 4.79
N ASN A 318 10.18 2.83 3.81
CA ASN A 318 10.50 2.99 2.40
C ASN A 318 9.40 3.78 1.69
N PRO A 319 9.76 4.79 0.88
CA PRO A 319 8.78 5.55 0.11
C PRO A 319 7.95 4.70 -0.88
N GLU A 320 8.52 3.61 -1.38
CA GLU A 320 7.85 2.63 -2.24
C GLU A 320 6.63 2.02 -1.53
N HIS A 321 6.80 1.60 -0.27
CA HIS A 321 5.70 1.06 0.54
C HIS A 321 4.54 2.06 0.70
N TYR A 322 4.85 3.37 0.79
CA TYR A 322 3.82 4.39 0.82
C TYR A 322 2.92 4.32 -0.43
N VAL A 323 3.52 4.23 -1.61
CA VAL A 323 2.79 4.15 -2.88
C VAL A 323 1.94 2.86 -2.94
N HIS A 324 2.49 1.72 -2.51
CA HIS A 324 1.78 0.44 -2.48
C HIS A 324 0.61 0.44 -1.49
N ARG A 325 0.76 1.08 -0.31
CA ARG A 325 -0.32 1.20 0.68
C ARG A 325 -1.46 2.06 0.15
N ILE A 326 -1.16 3.28 -0.31
CA ILE A 326 -2.20 4.21 -0.77
C ILE A 326 -2.85 3.74 -2.07
N GLY A 327 -2.15 2.91 -2.85
CA GLY A 327 -2.72 2.26 -4.02
C GLY A 327 -3.83 1.25 -3.71
N ARG A 328 -4.27 1.06 -2.46
CA ARG A 328 -5.46 0.27 -2.08
C ARG A 328 -6.74 1.10 -2.16
N THR A 329 -6.63 2.43 -2.25
CA THR A 329 -7.74 3.37 -2.43
C THR A 329 -7.59 4.18 -3.71
N GLY A 330 -8.60 4.94 -4.12
CA GLY A 330 -8.57 5.78 -5.30
C GLY A 330 -8.44 5.00 -6.62
N ARG A 331 -9.14 3.87 -6.77
CA ARG A 331 -9.12 3.01 -7.97
C ARG A 331 -10.51 2.85 -8.59
N ALA A 332 -10.53 2.42 -9.84
CA ALA A 332 -11.76 2.14 -10.60
C ALA A 332 -12.73 3.34 -10.65
N GLY A 333 -12.20 4.55 -10.79
CA GLY A 333 -13.01 5.77 -10.88
C GLY A 333 -13.57 6.27 -9.53
N LYS A 334 -13.29 5.59 -8.42
CA LYS A 334 -13.73 6.02 -7.08
C LYS A 334 -12.65 6.85 -6.39
N GLU A 335 -13.07 7.94 -5.76
CA GLU A 335 -12.21 8.74 -4.91
C GLU A 335 -11.86 7.99 -3.62
N GLY A 336 -10.71 8.34 -3.03
CA GLY A 336 -10.26 7.75 -1.78
C GLY A 336 -9.33 8.66 -1.00
N ILE A 337 -9.20 8.42 0.28
CA ILE A 337 -8.41 9.24 1.20
C ILE A 337 -7.28 8.41 1.81
N ALA A 338 -6.07 8.94 1.73
CA ALA A 338 -4.89 8.37 2.38
C ALA A 338 -4.38 9.33 3.46
N ILE A 339 -4.45 8.89 4.72
CA ILE A 339 -4.02 9.69 5.87
C ILE A 339 -2.77 9.08 6.49
N THR A 340 -1.76 9.91 6.76
CA THR A 340 -0.50 9.48 7.36
C THR A 340 -0.27 10.19 8.68
N PHE A 341 -0.16 9.45 9.76
CA PHE A 341 0.23 9.98 11.05
C PHE A 341 1.74 10.22 11.08
N VAL A 342 2.12 11.38 11.56
CA VAL A 342 3.51 11.82 11.57
C VAL A 342 3.82 12.43 12.92
N THR A 343 4.75 11.82 13.64
CA THR A 343 5.32 12.44 14.84
C THR A 343 6.43 13.42 14.46
N PRO A 344 6.80 14.38 15.32
CA PRO A 344 7.90 15.29 15.04
C PRO A 344 9.20 14.60 14.61
N LYS A 345 9.49 13.40 15.14
CA LYS A 345 10.68 12.60 14.80
C LYS A 345 10.64 11.97 13.40
N GLU A 346 9.46 11.88 12.80
CA GLU A 346 9.23 11.20 11.52
C GLU A 346 9.17 12.16 10.31
N TYR A 347 9.34 13.48 10.52
CA TYR A 347 9.33 14.46 9.40
C TYR A 347 10.32 14.17 8.29
N ARG A 348 11.50 13.67 8.63
CA ARG A 348 12.50 13.26 7.62
C ARG A 348 11.96 12.18 6.69
N GLN A 349 11.17 11.27 7.24
CA GLN A 349 10.55 10.19 6.49
C GLN A 349 9.44 10.74 5.57
N LEU A 350 8.58 11.60 6.11
CA LEU A 350 7.55 12.29 5.32
C LEU A 350 8.17 13.06 4.14
N PHE A 351 9.29 13.77 4.37
CA PHE A 351 9.97 14.50 3.31
C PHE A 351 10.51 13.57 2.21
N ARG A 352 11.06 12.40 2.56
CA ARG A 352 11.49 11.40 1.59
C ARG A 352 10.32 10.88 0.76
N ILE A 353 9.19 10.60 1.41
CA ILE A 353 7.97 10.16 0.75
C ILE A 353 7.47 11.22 -0.22
N LYS A 354 7.36 12.49 0.21
CA LYS A 354 6.94 13.61 -0.65
C LYS A 354 7.84 13.75 -1.89
N LYS A 355 9.16 13.64 -1.71
CA LYS A 355 10.13 13.72 -2.81
C LYS A 355 10.05 12.55 -3.79
N PHE A 356 9.81 11.35 -3.29
CA PHE A 356 9.72 10.12 -4.09
C PHE A 356 8.40 10.05 -4.86
N SER A 357 7.28 10.23 -4.16
CA SER A 357 5.94 10.10 -4.75
C SER A 357 5.60 11.24 -5.70
N LYS A 358 6.31 12.39 -5.59
CA LYS A 358 6.00 13.65 -6.29
C LYS A 358 4.55 14.11 -6.05
N ALA A 359 3.90 13.56 -5.02
CA ALA A 359 2.52 13.84 -4.69
C ALA A 359 2.40 15.08 -3.81
N LYS A 360 1.28 15.78 -3.96
CA LYS A 360 0.92 16.91 -3.10
C LYS A 360 0.24 16.36 -1.83
N ILE A 361 1.04 16.01 -0.82
CA ILE A 361 0.51 15.57 0.49
C ILE A 361 0.24 16.80 1.34
N LYS A 362 -1.05 17.08 1.60
CA LYS A 362 -1.51 18.26 2.38
C LYS A 362 -1.38 18.01 3.89
N GLU A 363 -1.26 19.08 4.65
CA GLU A 363 -1.40 19.00 6.11
C GLU A 363 -2.88 19.00 6.48
N GLY A 364 -3.30 18.01 7.29
CA GLY A 364 -4.64 17.90 7.83
C GLY A 364 -4.65 18.13 9.34
N LYS A 365 -5.85 18.16 9.90
CA LYS A 365 -6.09 18.27 11.35
C LYS A 365 -6.91 17.09 11.82
N ILE A 366 -6.73 16.72 13.10
CA ILE A 366 -7.58 15.72 13.74
C ILE A 366 -8.99 16.31 13.86
N PRO A 367 -10.04 15.56 13.48
CA PRO A 367 -11.42 16.02 13.64
C PRO A 367 -11.74 16.43 15.07
N SER A 368 -12.43 17.55 15.25
CA SER A 368 -12.89 17.97 16.59
C SER A 368 -14.06 17.10 17.04
N VAL A 369 -14.29 17.05 18.36
CA VAL A 369 -15.41 16.30 18.93
C VAL A 369 -16.74 16.84 18.40
N GLU A 370 -16.86 18.17 18.22
CA GLU A 370 -18.05 18.82 17.68
C GLU A 370 -18.33 18.37 16.23
N GLN A 371 -17.27 18.26 15.42
CA GLN A 371 -17.41 17.77 14.03
C GLN A 371 -17.91 16.33 13.99
N ILE A 372 -17.40 15.47 14.88
CA ILE A 372 -17.82 14.07 14.96
C ILE A 372 -19.28 13.97 15.41
N ILE A 373 -19.65 14.70 16.47
CA ILE A 373 -21.03 14.70 16.97
C ILE A 373 -21.98 15.19 15.87
N LYS A 374 -21.61 16.24 15.14
CA LYS A 374 -22.41 16.75 14.02
C LYS A 374 -22.58 15.70 12.91
N ALA A 375 -21.49 15.08 12.45
CA ALA A 375 -21.55 14.04 11.41
C ALA A 375 -22.41 12.86 11.85
N ARG A 376 -22.21 12.33 13.07
CA ARG A 376 -23.01 11.23 13.59
C ARG A 376 -24.49 11.61 13.80
N SER A 377 -24.76 12.81 14.26
CA SER A 377 -26.15 13.29 14.40
C SER A 377 -26.86 13.36 13.05
N GLU A 378 -26.19 13.85 12.00
CA GLU A 378 -26.76 13.87 10.65
C GLU A 378 -27.00 12.46 10.10
N LYS A 379 -26.08 11.51 10.35
CA LYS A 379 -26.26 10.11 9.98
C LYS A 379 -27.45 9.49 10.67
N ILE A 380 -27.57 9.64 11.99
CA ILE A 380 -28.69 9.13 12.78
C ILE A 380 -30.02 9.72 12.28
N LYS A 381 -30.06 11.04 11.99
CA LYS A 381 -31.25 11.66 11.41
C LYS A 381 -31.64 11.01 10.07
N LYS A 382 -30.69 10.83 9.17
CA LYS A 382 -30.91 10.16 7.88
C LYS A 382 -31.43 8.74 8.07
N ASP A 383 -30.80 7.96 8.95
CA ASP A 383 -31.16 6.57 9.20
C ASP A 383 -32.57 6.45 9.77
N ILE A 384 -32.95 7.33 10.70
CA ILE A 384 -34.28 7.34 11.30
C ILE A 384 -35.36 7.82 10.28
N LEU A 385 -35.11 8.94 9.59
CA LEU A 385 -36.09 9.54 8.68
C LEU A 385 -36.28 8.73 7.40
N ASN A 386 -35.24 8.02 6.93
CA ASN A 386 -35.30 7.19 5.74
C ASN A 386 -35.56 5.69 6.05
N HIS A 387 -35.96 5.37 7.27
CA HIS A 387 -36.26 4.01 7.67
C HIS A 387 -37.59 3.55 7.06
N ASN A 388 -37.57 3.06 5.82
CA ASN A 388 -38.73 2.60 5.07
C ASN A 388 -39.15 1.14 5.41
N LYS A 389 -38.68 0.53 6.46
CA LYS A 389 -39.11 -0.80 6.88
C LYS A 389 -40.44 -0.71 7.59
N ASN A 390 -41.37 -1.66 7.29
CA ASN A 390 -42.60 -1.80 8.01
C ASN A 390 -42.34 -1.96 9.51
N ILE A 391 -42.64 -0.94 10.30
CA ILE A 391 -42.48 -0.96 11.74
C ILE A 391 -43.59 -1.88 12.31
N GLN A 392 -43.20 -2.89 13.06
CA GLN A 392 -44.15 -3.82 13.66
C GLN A 392 -45.07 -3.10 14.68
N LYS A 393 -46.32 -3.49 14.75
CA LYS A 393 -47.35 -2.88 15.62
C LYS A 393 -46.93 -2.80 17.10
N VAL A 394 -46.11 -3.76 17.57
CA VAL A 394 -45.60 -3.77 18.95
C VAL A 394 -44.81 -2.49 19.29
N TYR A 395 -44.09 -1.95 18.32
CA TYR A 395 -43.29 -0.72 18.58
C TYR A 395 -44.21 0.53 18.64
N TYR A 396 -45.31 0.56 17.88
CA TYR A 396 -46.28 1.65 18.00
C TYR A 396 -46.99 1.59 19.34
N ASN A 397 -47.44 0.42 19.78
CA ASN A 397 -48.11 0.26 21.08
C ASN A 397 -47.19 0.72 22.23
N LEU A 398 -45.91 0.32 22.21
CA LEU A 398 -44.93 0.76 23.20
C LEU A 398 -44.65 2.26 23.14
N ALA A 399 -44.64 2.85 21.92
CA ALA A 399 -44.50 4.28 21.77
C ALA A 399 -45.69 5.04 22.38
N ASP A 400 -46.90 4.56 22.14
CA ASP A 400 -48.11 5.15 22.71
C ASP A 400 -48.07 5.13 24.26
N GLU A 401 -47.71 3.97 24.87
CA GLU A 401 -47.56 3.86 26.32
C GLU A 401 -46.51 4.83 26.87
N LEU A 402 -45.35 4.98 26.19
CA LEU A 402 -44.30 5.90 26.63
C LEU A 402 -44.72 7.36 26.50
N LEU A 403 -45.53 7.71 25.51
CA LEU A 403 -46.01 9.06 25.28
C LEU A 403 -47.16 9.45 26.21
N GLU A 404 -47.87 8.48 26.81
CA GLU A 404 -48.83 8.74 27.90
C GLU A 404 -48.15 9.18 29.21
N HIS A 405 -46.88 8.79 29.42
CA HIS A 405 -46.19 8.97 30.72
C HIS A 405 -45.08 10.05 30.68
N ALA A 406 -44.70 10.56 29.53
CA ALA A 406 -43.69 11.59 29.39
C ALA A 406 -43.85 12.43 28.10
N GLU A 407 -43.31 13.64 28.14
CA GLU A 407 -43.28 14.54 27.00
C GLU A 407 -42.56 13.93 25.81
N PRO A 408 -43.09 14.04 24.55
CA PRO A 408 -42.50 13.44 23.35
C PRO A 408 -41.01 13.73 23.16
N ARG A 409 -40.60 14.97 23.44
CA ARG A 409 -39.19 15.39 23.35
C ARG A 409 -38.28 14.63 24.34
N GLU A 410 -38.78 14.40 25.56
CA GLU A 410 -38.03 13.69 26.59
C GLU A 410 -37.92 12.19 26.25
N VAL A 411 -39.00 11.58 25.77
CA VAL A 411 -39.00 10.17 25.33
C VAL A 411 -38.02 9.96 24.21
N VAL A 412 -38.06 10.80 23.17
CA VAL A 412 -37.10 10.73 22.05
C VAL A 412 -35.66 10.94 22.53
N ALA A 413 -35.41 11.91 23.40
CA ALA A 413 -34.05 12.16 23.92
C ALA A 413 -33.52 10.96 24.72
N LYS A 414 -34.34 10.31 25.56
CA LYS A 414 -34.00 9.10 26.30
C LYS A 414 -33.72 7.92 25.37
N LEU A 415 -34.57 7.70 24.36
CA LEU A 415 -34.36 6.66 23.35
C LEU A 415 -33.05 6.87 22.57
N LEU A 416 -32.80 8.10 22.10
CA LEU A 416 -31.54 8.43 21.41
C LEU A 416 -30.33 8.23 22.31
N SER A 417 -30.39 8.63 23.60
CA SER A 417 -29.27 8.46 24.52
C SER A 417 -28.98 6.99 24.84
N THR A 418 -30.00 6.14 24.83
CA THR A 418 -29.86 4.70 25.09
C THR A 418 -29.37 3.95 23.85
N ALA A 419 -29.94 4.27 22.68
CA ALA A 419 -29.61 3.61 21.42
C ALA A 419 -28.24 4.07 20.86
N PHE A 420 -27.88 5.34 21.05
CA PHE A 420 -26.71 5.97 20.44
C PHE A 420 -25.71 6.51 21.48
N LYS A 421 -25.23 5.63 22.37
CA LYS A 421 -24.18 5.96 23.38
C LYS A 421 -22.93 6.62 22.78
N SER A 422 -22.70 6.43 21.48
CA SER A 422 -21.58 7.00 20.73
C SER A 422 -21.64 8.53 20.54
N LEU A 423 -22.78 9.17 20.83
CA LEU A 423 -22.90 10.64 20.78
C LEU A 423 -22.35 11.33 22.04
N ASN A 424 -21.94 10.58 23.08
CA ASN A 424 -21.41 11.20 24.30
C ASN A 424 -20.00 11.77 24.04
N PRO A 425 -19.80 13.11 24.21
CA PRO A 425 -18.48 13.75 24.08
C PRO A 425 -17.40 13.18 25.00
N GLU A 426 -17.78 12.66 26.15
CA GLU A 426 -16.86 12.09 27.14
C GLU A 426 -16.15 10.82 26.66
N ASN A 427 -16.65 10.18 25.60
CA ASN A 427 -16.00 9.02 24.99
C ASN A 427 -14.69 9.39 24.28
N TYR A 428 -14.44 10.68 24.04
CA TYR A 428 -13.26 11.16 23.33
C TYR A 428 -12.24 11.77 24.29
N LYS A 429 -11.02 11.23 24.28
CA LYS A 429 -9.91 11.79 25.06
C LYS A 429 -9.48 13.13 24.46
N LYS A 430 -9.04 14.05 25.32
CA LYS A 430 -8.41 15.29 24.85
C LYS A 430 -7.13 14.94 24.09
N VAL A 431 -7.05 15.35 22.83
CA VAL A 431 -5.82 15.29 22.06
C VAL A 431 -5.02 16.52 22.40
N SER A 432 -3.81 16.32 22.88
CA SER A 432 -2.91 17.43 23.17
C SER A 432 -2.45 18.07 21.85
N PRO A 433 -2.49 19.40 21.70
CA PRO A 433 -1.80 20.01 20.57
C PRO A 433 -0.35 19.50 20.62
N THR A 434 0.16 19.05 19.47
CA THR A 434 1.58 18.73 19.37
C THR A 434 2.33 19.85 20.03
N SER A 435 3.21 19.55 20.96
CA SER A 435 3.99 20.56 21.65
C SER A 435 4.96 21.17 20.63
N LYS A 436 4.42 21.98 19.71
CA LYS A 436 5.19 22.74 18.70
C LYS A 436 6.30 23.57 19.33
N ALA A 437 6.25 23.76 20.66
CA ALA A 437 7.09 24.65 21.41
C ALA A 437 8.24 23.99 22.17
N LYS A 438 8.40 22.66 22.24
CA LYS A 438 9.37 22.05 23.18
C LYS A 438 10.47 21.19 22.57
N GLU A 439 10.37 20.72 21.34
CA GLU A 439 11.48 19.98 20.70
C GLU A 439 12.22 20.87 19.69
N VAL A 440 13.10 21.71 20.18
CA VAL A 440 14.04 22.46 19.36
C VAL A 440 15.34 21.66 19.20
N VAL A 441 15.94 21.74 18.03
CA VAL A 441 17.20 21.08 17.71
C VAL A 441 18.24 22.13 17.44
N ARG A 442 19.37 22.03 18.10
CA ARG A 442 20.54 22.86 17.80
C ARG A 442 21.31 22.25 16.65
N LEU A 443 21.48 23.04 15.58
CA LEU A 443 22.22 22.65 14.39
C LEU A 443 23.59 23.32 14.39
N PHE A 444 24.61 22.53 14.03
CA PHE A 444 25.97 22.99 13.78
C PHE A 444 26.15 23.26 12.30
N ILE A 445 26.73 24.39 11.95
CA ILE A 445 27.04 24.84 10.59
C ILE A 445 28.55 25.03 10.48
N ALA A 446 29.21 24.31 9.58
CA ALA A 446 30.66 24.39 9.35
C ALA A 446 31.10 25.65 8.56
N LYS A 447 30.54 26.78 8.90
CA LYS A 447 30.89 28.14 8.40
C LYS A 447 30.68 29.14 9.51
N GLY A 448 31.59 30.13 9.62
CA GLY A 448 31.55 31.15 10.63
C GLY A 448 31.96 32.54 10.08
N LYS A 449 32.39 33.43 10.96
CA LYS A 449 32.81 34.81 10.61
C LYS A 449 33.97 34.85 9.58
N GLN A 450 34.92 33.88 9.66
CA GLN A 450 36.02 33.78 8.68
C GLN A 450 35.53 33.53 7.24
N ALA A 451 34.30 33.05 7.07
CA ALA A 451 33.66 32.90 5.78
C ALA A 451 32.75 34.08 5.41
N GLY A 452 32.91 35.23 6.09
CA GLY A 452 32.14 36.45 5.84
C GLY A 452 30.70 36.42 6.33
N LEU A 453 30.30 35.45 7.20
CA LEU A 453 28.92 35.29 7.61
C LEU A 453 28.57 36.16 8.83
N THR A 454 27.54 36.97 8.69
CA THR A 454 26.85 37.62 9.81
C THR A 454 25.64 36.72 10.24
N LYS A 455 25.03 37.06 11.38
CA LYS A 455 23.78 36.39 11.81
C LYS A 455 22.67 36.50 10.77
N LYS A 456 22.53 37.68 10.12
CA LYS A 456 21.53 37.96 9.09
C LYS A 456 21.79 37.13 7.82
N ASP A 457 23.05 37.06 7.39
CA ASP A 457 23.44 36.32 6.19
C ASP A 457 23.23 34.82 6.37
N LEU A 458 23.52 34.28 7.57
CA LEU A 458 23.28 32.87 7.89
C LEU A 458 21.80 32.51 7.82
N VAL A 459 20.92 33.33 8.42
CA VAL A 459 19.48 33.14 8.35
C VAL A 459 18.98 33.22 6.92
N LYS A 460 19.40 34.25 6.16
CA LYS A 460 19.05 34.45 4.76
C LYS A 460 19.46 33.25 3.91
N PHE A 461 20.70 32.79 4.05
CA PHE A 461 21.21 31.59 3.35
C PHE A 461 20.39 30.34 3.59
N ILE A 462 19.97 30.10 4.85
CA ILE A 462 19.15 28.94 5.19
C ILE A 462 17.76 29.10 4.58
N VAL A 463 17.12 30.24 4.74
CA VAL A 463 15.78 30.52 4.23
C VAL A 463 15.72 30.37 2.71
N GLU A 464 16.65 30.96 1.97
CA GLU A 464 16.72 30.84 0.50
C GLU A 464 16.86 29.41 0.00
N LYS A 465 17.58 28.56 0.73
CA LYS A 465 17.80 27.17 0.32
C LYS A 465 16.69 26.23 0.77
N THR A 466 15.97 26.56 1.82
CA THR A 466 15.03 25.63 2.49
C THR A 466 13.58 26.11 2.45
N ASN A 467 13.36 27.38 2.13
CA ASN A 467 12.05 28.05 2.11
C ASN A 467 11.29 27.96 3.47
N ILE A 468 12.03 27.89 4.59
CA ILE A 468 11.43 27.90 5.93
C ILE A 468 11.17 29.32 6.39
N ASN A 469 10.20 29.49 7.31
CA ASN A 469 9.91 30.81 7.87
C ASN A 469 11.10 31.29 8.74
N PRO A 470 11.69 32.46 8.49
CA PRO A 470 12.81 32.96 9.28
C PRO A 470 12.49 33.13 10.77
N LYS A 471 11.23 33.35 11.14
CA LYS A 471 10.80 33.54 12.55
C LYS A 471 10.96 32.27 13.41
N VAL A 472 11.11 31.12 12.81
CA VAL A 472 11.30 29.85 13.55
C VAL A 472 12.77 29.55 13.85
N ILE A 473 13.70 30.34 13.30
CA ILE A 473 15.14 30.23 13.58
C ILE A 473 15.47 31.09 14.80
N SER A 474 15.92 30.45 15.86
CA SER A 474 16.28 31.09 17.12
C SER A 474 17.75 30.81 17.50
N ASP A 475 18.25 31.44 18.54
CA ASP A 475 19.60 31.26 19.11
C ASP A 475 20.72 31.21 18.06
N VAL A 476 20.70 32.18 17.12
CA VAL A 476 21.70 32.27 16.06
C VAL A 476 23.04 32.76 16.67
N LEU A 477 24.03 31.84 16.70
CA LEU A 477 25.37 32.09 17.19
C LEU A 477 26.38 31.91 16.05
N VAL A 478 27.08 32.95 15.66
CA VAL A 478 28.13 32.89 14.63
C VAL A 478 29.48 33.05 15.32
N LEU A 479 30.28 32.00 15.32
CA LEU A 479 31.65 31.96 15.81
C LEU A 479 32.65 32.08 14.65
N ASP A 480 33.93 32.12 14.93
CA ASP A 480 34.94 32.38 13.91
C ASP A 480 34.96 31.35 12.77
N LYS A 481 34.91 30.07 13.10
CA LYS A 481 35.02 28.95 12.14
C LYS A 481 33.69 28.23 11.87
N PHE A 482 32.70 28.34 12.76
CA PHE A 482 31.44 27.62 12.69
C PHE A 482 30.31 28.43 13.33
N SER A 483 29.08 27.98 13.12
CA SER A 483 27.91 28.66 13.65
C SER A 483 26.91 27.64 14.22
N PHE A 484 26.00 28.13 15.06
CA PHE A 484 24.85 27.36 15.56
C PHE A 484 23.57 28.11 15.29
N ILE A 485 22.51 27.37 15.07
CA ILE A 485 21.14 27.86 15.08
C ILE A 485 20.27 26.87 15.85
N THR A 486 19.22 27.35 16.47
CA THR A 486 18.20 26.53 17.10
C THR A 486 16.91 26.66 16.30
N VAL A 487 16.33 25.54 15.91
CA VAL A 487 15.09 25.48 15.12
C VAL A 487 14.21 24.35 15.64
N PRO A 488 12.87 24.43 15.46
CA PRO A 488 12.00 23.30 15.77
C PRO A 488 12.42 22.06 15.00
N TYR A 489 12.09 20.88 15.55
CA TYR A 489 12.54 19.59 15.00
C TYR A 489 12.16 19.40 13.53
N LYS A 490 10.97 19.84 13.13
CA LYS A 490 10.48 19.83 11.75
C LYS A 490 11.42 20.55 10.80
N GLU A 491 11.74 21.78 11.11
CA GLU A 491 12.61 22.65 10.31
C GLU A 491 14.05 22.15 10.32
N ALA A 492 14.51 21.57 11.44
CA ALA A 492 15.83 20.93 11.54
C ALA A 492 15.97 19.80 10.51
N GLU A 493 14.98 18.92 10.39
CA GLU A 493 15.03 17.80 9.45
C GLU A 493 14.94 18.27 7.99
N ILE A 494 14.18 19.32 7.69
CA ILE A 494 14.16 19.97 6.36
C ILE A 494 15.55 20.50 6.02
N ILE A 495 16.16 21.28 6.91
CA ILE A 495 17.51 21.83 6.72
C ILE A 495 18.52 20.71 6.48
N LEU A 496 18.56 19.71 7.36
CA LEU A 496 19.49 18.59 7.27
C LEU A 496 19.33 17.78 5.97
N SER A 497 18.10 17.64 5.46
CA SER A 497 17.83 16.91 4.22
C SER A 497 18.37 17.62 2.99
N ILE A 498 18.27 18.96 2.95
CA ILE A 498 18.70 19.79 1.81
C ILE A 498 20.23 19.94 1.78
N PHE A 499 20.87 20.08 2.95
CA PHE A 499 22.31 20.28 3.04
C PHE A 499 23.12 18.98 3.11
N LYS A 500 22.49 17.78 2.99
CA LYS A 500 23.18 16.49 2.98
C LYS A 500 23.92 16.26 1.66
N LYS A 501 25.25 16.37 1.62
CA LYS A 501 26.09 16.00 0.46
C LYS A 501 26.49 14.51 0.51
N ARG A 502 26.44 13.82 -0.63
CA ARG A 502 27.00 12.46 -0.79
C ARG A 502 28.53 12.54 -0.78
N GLY A 503 29.20 11.83 0.14
CA GLY A 503 30.65 11.58 0.10
C GLY A 503 31.55 12.63 0.73
N ARG A 504 31.05 13.74 1.32
CA ARG A 504 31.84 14.75 2.07
C ARG A 504 31.14 15.10 3.39
N ARG A 505 31.88 15.65 4.37
CA ARG A 505 31.29 16.16 5.63
C ARG A 505 30.16 17.13 5.29
N SER A 506 28.98 16.88 5.86
CA SER A 506 27.81 17.74 5.67
C SER A 506 28.11 19.16 6.16
N LEU A 507 27.69 20.19 5.40
CA LEU A 507 27.82 21.59 5.81
C LEU A 507 27.04 21.86 7.11
N ILE A 508 25.91 21.20 7.30
CA ILE A 508 25.05 21.34 8.47
C ILE A 508 24.82 19.94 9.08
N SER A 509 24.93 19.85 10.40
CA SER A 509 24.70 18.62 11.17
C SER A 509 24.02 18.94 12.50
N LYS A 510 23.42 17.96 13.19
CA LYS A 510 22.97 18.16 14.57
C LYS A 510 24.19 18.45 15.45
N ALA A 511 24.09 19.46 16.32
CA ALA A 511 25.11 19.72 17.31
C ALA A 511 25.21 18.51 18.26
N LYS A 512 26.43 18.09 18.62
CA LYS A 512 26.62 17.09 19.67
C LYS A 512 26.22 17.72 21.01
N GLU A 513 25.40 17.03 21.76
CA GLU A 513 25.18 17.38 23.16
C GLU A 513 26.53 17.30 23.87
N ARG A 514 26.90 18.36 24.58
CA ARG A 514 27.99 18.28 25.56
C ARG A 514 27.41 17.57 26.76
N ASN A 515 27.89 16.37 27.04
CA ASN A 515 27.82 15.77 28.37
C ASN A 515 28.53 16.68 29.37
#